data_c8ffc1687520044fabe8b40b50cb3c74
#
_entry.id   c8ffc1687520044fabe8b40b50cb3c74
#
_cell.length_a   1.000
_cell.length_b   1.000
_cell.length_c   1.000
_cell.angle_alpha   90.00
_cell.angle_beta   90.00
_cell.angle_gamma   90.00
#
_symmetry.space_group_name_H-M   'P 1'
#
loop_
_entity.id
_entity.type
_entity.pdbx_description
1 polymer ?
#
loop_
_entity_poly.entity_id
_entity_poly.type
_entity_poly.pdbx_seq_one_letter_code
_entity_poly.pdbx_strand_id
1 'polypeptide(L)'
;MSETTQNAGAQGGEEPKSGFKPKKSVALSGVTAGNTALCTVGKTGNDLHYRGYDILDIAGACEFEEIAYLLVHEKLPTQAELTAYKTKLKGMRGLPANVKAALEWIPAAAHPM
;
A
#
# COMPACT_ATOMS: atom_id res chain seq x y z
N MET A 1 -40.62 70.35 -11.69
CA MET A 1 -41.42 69.57 -10.74
C MET A 1 -40.74 68.23 -10.67
N SER A 2 -39.88 68.06 -9.68
CA SER A 2 -40.12 67.35 -8.43
C SER A 2 -40.28 65.84 -8.74
N GLU A 3 -39.53 64.93 -8.22
CA GLU A 3 -39.08 64.74 -6.87
C GLU A 3 -37.99 63.62 -6.77
N THR A 4 -37.12 63.87 -5.88
CA THR A 4 -36.15 62.99 -5.30
C THR A 4 -36.78 61.77 -4.61
N THR A 5 -36.23 60.60 -4.79
CA THR A 5 -36.38 59.54 -3.77
C THR A 5 -35.09 58.83 -3.58
N GLN A 6 -34.50 59.05 -2.42
CA GLN A 6 -33.40 58.29 -1.83
C GLN A 6 -33.87 56.85 -1.56
N ASN A 7 -33.04 55.89 -1.82
CA ASN A 7 -33.19 54.59 -1.21
C ASN A 7 -31.89 54.20 -0.47
N ALA A 8 -32.09 53.97 0.76
CA ALA A 8 -31.13 53.70 1.78
C ALA A 8 -30.45 52.30 1.61
N GLY A 9 -29.24 52.25 2.10
CA GLY A 9 -28.37 51.11 2.08
C GLY A 9 -28.92 49.84 2.69
N ALA A 10 -28.50 48.75 2.11
CA ALA A 10 -28.43 47.47 2.76
C ALA A 10 -26.96 47.09 2.89
N GLN A 11 -26.43 47.20 4.12
CA GLN A 11 -25.16 46.64 4.48
C GLN A 11 -25.30 45.10 4.48
N GLY A 12 -24.74 44.44 3.47
CA GLY A 12 -24.53 43.01 3.47
C GLY A 12 -23.35 42.70 4.38
N GLY A 13 -23.64 42.09 5.51
CA GLY A 13 -22.61 41.61 6.43
C GLY A 13 -21.72 40.58 5.74
N GLU A 14 -20.45 40.85 5.68
CA GLU A 14 -19.44 39.87 5.34
C GLU A 14 -19.37 38.81 6.47
N GLU A 15 -19.84 37.62 6.18
CA GLU A 15 -19.55 36.46 7.01
C GLU A 15 -18.04 36.19 7.03
N PRO A 16 -17.42 35.96 8.19
CA PRO A 16 -16.01 35.61 8.25
C PRO A 16 -15.83 34.24 7.62
N LYS A 17 -15.30 34.20 6.42
CA LYS A 17 -14.84 32.97 5.77
C LYS A 17 -13.77 32.37 6.68
N SER A 18 -14.18 31.40 7.50
CA SER A 18 -13.31 30.51 8.25
C SER A 18 -12.33 29.87 7.26
N GLY A 19 -11.14 30.45 7.19
CA GLY A 19 -10.08 30.01 6.31
C GLY A 19 -9.44 28.73 6.80
N PHE A 20 -10.20 27.64 6.86
CA PHE A 20 -9.65 26.30 7.03
C PHE A 20 -8.94 25.94 5.71
N LYS A 21 -7.66 26.32 5.60
CA LYS A 21 -6.83 25.82 4.51
C LYS A 21 -6.72 24.31 4.69
N PRO A 22 -7.21 23.49 3.74
CA PRO A 22 -7.05 22.06 3.83
C PRO A 22 -5.55 21.77 3.98
N LYS A 23 -5.18 21.06 5.07
CA LYS A 23 -3.81 20.61 5.25
C LYS A 23 -3.45 19.85 3.98
N LYS A 24 -2.42 20.29 3.26
CA LYS A 24 -1.89 19.53 2.13
C LYS A 24 -1.61 18.14 2.67
N SER A 25 -2.34 17.15 2.17
CA SER A 25 -2.00 15.77 2.40
C SER A 25 -0.54 15.61 1.97
N VAL A 26 0.34 15.36 2.92
CA VAL A 26 1.73 15.01 2.63
C VAL A 26 1.69 13.55 2.20
N ALA A 27 1.08 13.32 1.03
CA ALA A 27 1.21 12.04 0.38
C ALA A 27 2.69 11.88 0.04
N LEU A 28 3.32 10.83 0.52
CA LEU A 28 4.69 10.44 0.16
C LEU A 28 4.79 10.02 -1.32
N SER A 29 3.71 10.12 -2.08
CA SER A 29 3.68 9.93 -3.52
C SER A 29 4.62 10.95 -4.19
N GLY A 30 5.67 10.46 -4.83
CA GLY A 30 6.70 11.28 -5.45
C GLY A 30 7.98 11.45 -4.64
N VAL A 31 8.03 10.95 -3.41
CA VAL A 31 9.26 10.86 -2.62
C VAL A 31 9.90 9.50 -2.83
N THR A 32 11.12 9.47 -3.36
CA THR A 32 11.87 8.21 -3.51
C THR A 32 12.29 7.72 -2.14
N ALA A 33 11.74 6.61 -1.68
CA ALA A 33 12.10 6.00 -0.40
C ALA A 33 13.43 5.22 -0.48
N GLY A 34 13.82 4.79 -1.68
CA GLY A 34 15.06 4.06 -1.93
C GLY A 34 15.04 3.35 -3.27
N ASN A 35 16.14 2.69 -3.59
CA ASN A 35 16.25 1.84 -4.77
C ASN A 35 16.04 0.37 -4.38
N THR A 36 15.32 -0.36 -5.22
CA THR A 36 15.10 -1.81 -5.03
C THR A 36 15.34 -2.54 -6.34
N ALA A 37 15.89 -3.74 -6.25
CA ALA A 37 15.99 -4.67 -7.37
C ALA A 37 14.86 -5.74 -7.37
N LEU A 38 13.97 -5.70 -6.38
CA LEU A 38 12.89 -6.69 -6.22
C LEU A 38 11.83 -6.56 -7.29
N CYS A 39 11.41 -5.33 -7.56
CA CYS A 39 10.34 -5.08 -8.52
C CYS A 39 10.51 -3.75 -9.22
N THR A 40 9.91 -3.65 -10.41
CA THR A 40 9.72 -2.40 -11.13
C THR A 40 8.21 -2.17 -11.25
N VAL A 41 7.76 -0.99 -10.84
CA VAL A 41 6.37 -0.57 -11.01
C VAL A 41 6.35 0.51 -12.08
N GLY A 42 5.65 0.24 -13.18
CA GLY A 42 5.50 1.19 -14.26
C GLY A 42 4.65 2.40 -13.87
N LYS A 43 4.78 3.47 -14.66
CA LYS A 43 4.00 4.70 -14.46
C LYS A 43 2.62 4.65 -15.09
N THR A 44 2.39 3.70 -15.98
CA THR A 44 1.16 3.58 -16.77
C THR A 44 0.61 2.16 -16.71
N GLY A 45 -0.60 1.99 -16.17
CA GLY A 45 -1.32 0.72 -16.19
C GLY A 45 -0.75 -0.37 -15.29
N ASN A 46 -0.79 -1.61 -15.77
CA ASN A 46 -0.44 -2.83 -15.01
C ASN A 46 1.03 -3.25 -15.19
N ASP A 47 1.91 -2.31 -15.40
CA ASP A 47 3.34 -2.59 -15.63
C ASP A 47 4.03 -2.89 -14.29
N LEU A 48 3.97 -4.15 -13.87
CA LEU A 48 4.61 -4.67 -12.67
C LEU A 48 5.50 -5.86 -13.04
N HIS A 49 6.79 -5.74 -12.76
CA HIS A 49 7.77 -6.79 -12.98
C HIS A 49 8.42 -7.21 -11.66
N TYR A 50 8.49 -8.50 -11.41
CA TYR A 50 9.22 -9.09 -10.28
C TYR A 50 10.54 -9.67 -10.79
N ARG A 51 11.67 -9.09 -10.36
CA ARG A 51 13.02 -9.51 -10.81
C ARG A 51 13.14 -9.64 -12.33
N GLY A 52 12.42 -8.76 -13.09
CA GLY A 52 12.43 -8.74 -14.55
C GLY A 52 11.35 -9.61 -15.22
N TYR A 53 10.59 -10.39 -14.48
CA TYR A 53 9.46 -11.16 -15.01
C TYR A 53 8.17 -10.35 -14.91
N ASP A 54 7.40 -10.29 -16.01
CA ASP A 54 6.09 -9.65 -15.99
C ASP A 54 5.15 -10.41 -15.05
N ILE A 55 4.42 -9.68 -14.19
CA ILE A 55 3.49 -10.30 -13.26
C ILE A 55 2.39 -11.11 -13.94
N LEU A 56 1.96 -10.70 -15.13
CA LEU A 56 0.92 -11.39 -15.88
C LEU A 56 1.39 -12.76 -16.38
N ASP A 57 2.68 -12.90 -16.68
CA ASP A 57 3.25 -14.18 -17.14
C ASP A 57 3.37 -15.18 -15.97
N ILE A 58 3.72 -14.69 -14.78
CA ILE A 58 4.02 -15.57 -13.65
C ILE A 58 2.83 -15.79 -12.71
N ALA A 59 1.87 -14.88 -12.64
CA ALA A 59 0.75 -14.97 -11.69
C ALA A 59 -0.17 -16.17 -11.94
N GLY A 60 -0.34 -16.58 -13.20
CA GLY A 60 -1.16 -17.74 -13.57
C GLY A 60 -0.38 -19.05 -13.71
N ALA A 61 0.94 -18.97 -13.85
CA ALA A 61 1.80 -20.12 -14.15
C ALA A 61 2.60 -20.63 -12.95
N CYS A 62 2.90 -19.75 -11.98
CA CYS A 62 3.74 -20.06 -10.84
C CYS A 62 2.92 -20.16 -9.53
N GLU A 63 3.37 -21.01 -8.62
CA GLU A 63 2.86 -21.06 -7.27
C GLU A 63 3.46 -19.93 -6.41
N PHE A 64 2.81 -19.63 -5.28
CA PHE A 64 3.28 -18.60 -4.35
C PHE A 64 4.75 -18.80 -3.93
N GLU A 65 5.12 -20.05 -3.62
CA GLU A 65 6.47 -20.38 -3.16
C GLU A 65 7.55 -20.19 -4.26
N GLU A 66 7.18 -20.34 -5.53
CA GLU A 66 8.09 -20.06 -6.65
C GLU A 66 8.36 -18.56 -6.75
N ILE A 67 7.31 -17.74 -6.63
CA ILE A 67 7.45 -16.28 -6.65
C ILE A 67 8.21 -15.79 -5.42
N ALA A 68 7.92 -16.35 -4.24
CA ALA A 68 8.66 -16.03 -3.02
C ALA A 68 10.15 -16.38 -3.15
N TYR A 69 10.45 -17.52 -3.76
CA TYR A 69 11.82 -17.94 -4.05
C TYR A 69 12.50 -16.97 -5.02
N LEU A 70 11.82 -16.59 -6.11
CA LEU A 70 12.32 -15.62 -7.09
C LEU A 70 12.70 -14.29 -6.42
N LEU A 71 11.85 -13.77 -5.56
CA LEU A 71 12.10 -12.48 -4.90
C LEU A 71 13.30 -12.55 -3.95
N VAL A 72 13.47 -13.67 -3.23
CA VAL A 72 14.55 -13.84 -2.24
C VAL A 72 15.85 -14.26 -2.90
N HIS A 73 15.81 -15.19 -3.86
CA HIS A 73 16.99 -15.82 -4.47
C HIS A 73 17.31 -15.33 -5.88
N GLU A 74 16.56 -14.34 -6.39
CA GLU A 74 16.81 -13.64 -7.68
C GLU A 74 16.62 -14.48 -8.94
N LYS A 75 16.15 -15.70 -8.80
CA LYS A 75 15.89 -16.64 -9.90
C LYS A 75 14.68 -17.52 -9.59
N LEU A 76 14.01 -18.01 -10.61
CA LEU A 76 12.99 -19.05 -10.44
C LEU A 76 13.65 -20.35 -9.98
N PRO A 77 13.02 -21.10 -9.07
CA PRO A 77 13.56 -22.35 -8.56
C PRO A 77 13.46 -23.47 -9.61
N THR A 78 14.40 -24.39 -9.60
CA THR A 78 14.21 -25.71 -10.19
C THR A 78 13.20 -26.52 -9.34
N GLN A 79 12.65 -27.62 -9.89
CA GLN A 79 11.70 -28.45 -9.16
C GLN A 79 12.28 -28.99 -7.83
N ALA A 80 13.56 -29.32 -7.79
CA ALA A 80 14.25 -29.78 -6.59
C ALA A 80 14.37 -28.66 -5.54
N GLU A 81 14.78 -27.44 -5.99
CA GLU A 81 14.87 -26.26 -5.13
C GLU A 81 13.52 -25.87 -4.56
N LEU A 82 12.46 -25.91 -5.37
CA LEU A 82 11.08 -25.64 -4.94
C LEU A 82 10.62 -26.61 -3.85
N THR A 83 10.86 -27.90 -4.05
CA THR A 83 10.49 -28.93 -3.08
C THR A 83 11.21 -28.74 -1.75
N ALA A 84 12.50 -28.48 -1.79
CA ALA A 84 13.31 -28.19 -0.62
C ALA A 84 12.85 -26.89 0.10
N TYR A 85 12.54 -25.86 -0.67
CA TYR A 85 12.06 -24.59 -0.14
C TYR A 85 10.69 -24.72 0.54
N LYS A 86 9.74 -25.43 -0.09
CA LYS A 86 8.44 -25.75 0.53
C LYS A 86 8.59 -26.52 1.84
N THR A 87 9.49 -27.51 1.88
CA THR A 87 9.77 -28.29 3.09
C THR A 87 10.32 -27.39 4.20
N LYS A 88 11.27 -26.50 3.87
CA LYS A 88 11.81 -25.52 4.80
C LYS A 88 10.72 -24.60 5.35
N LEU A 89 9.90 -24.02 4.49
CA LEU A 89 8.81 -23.11 4.91
C LEU A 89 7.79 -23.82 5.81
N LYS A 90 7.43 -25.07 5.50
CA LYS A 90 6.54 -25.89 6.36
C LYS A 90 7.13 -26.11 7.75
N GLY A 91 8.42 -26.36 7.84
CA GLY A 91 9.11 -26.53 9.13
C GLY A 91 9.19 -25.25 9.98
N MET A 92 9.05 -24.09 9.35
CA MET A 92 9.10 -22.78 10.02
C MET A 92 7.73 -22.24 10.47
N ARG A 93 6.63 -22.96 10.22
CA ARG A 93 5.27 -22.49 10.55
C ARG A 93 4.94 -22.50 12.04
N GLY A 94 5.74 -23.16 12.86
CA GLY A 94 5.55 -23.18 14.31
C GLY A 94 5.81 -21.81 14.92
N LEU A 95 4.93 -21.36 15.82
CA LEU A 95 5.14 -20.16 16.59
C LEU A 95 5.98 -20.49 17.85
N PRO A 96 7.00 -19.69 18.20
CA PRO A 96 7.65 -19.76 19.49
C PRO A 96 6.64 -19.58 20.64
N ALA A 97 6.83 -20.28 21.74
CA ALA A 97 5.87 -20.29 22.85
C ALA A 97 5.59 -18.88 23.42
N ASN A 98 6.60 -18.02 23.49
CA ASN A 98 6.45 -16.63 23.95
C ASN A 98 5.61 -15.78 22.99
N VAL A 99 5.74 -15.98 21.67
CA VAL A 99 4.91 -15.29 20.67
C VAL A 99 3.48 -15.77 20.73
N LYS A 100 3.27 -17.09 20.86
CA LYS A 100 1.95 -17.66 21.05
C LYS A 100 1.25 -17.10 22.29
N ALA A 101 1.94 -17.05 23.44
CA ALA A 101 1.41 -16.48 24.65
C ALA A 101 1.03 -14.99 24.49
N ALA A 102 1.85 -14.20 23.81
CA ALA A 102 1.52 -12.79 23.53
C ALA A 102 0.26 -12.65 22.67
N LEU A 103 0.09 -13.50 21.65
CA LEU A 103 -1.09 -13.50 20.78
C LEU A 103 -2.37 -13.90 21.53
N GLU A 104 -2.29 -14.79 22.51
CA GLU A 104 -3.44 -15.23 23.32
C GLU A 104 -4.03 -14.10 24.17
N TRP A 105 -3.27 -13.03 24.46
CA TRP A 105 -3.75 -11.84 25.16
C TRP A 105 -4.53 -10.86 24.27
N ILE A 106 -4.49 -11.04 22.96
CA ILE A 106 -5.21 -10.17 22.05
C ILE A 106 -6.69 -10.58 22.02
N PRO A 107 -7.64 -9.67 22.31
CA PRO A 107 -9.06 -9.98 22.23
C PRO A 107 -9.47 -10.48 20.85
N ALA A 108 -10.32 -11.49 20.78
CA ALA A 108 -10.81 -12.05 19.52
C ALA A 108 -11.56 -11.03 18.63
N ALA A 109 -12.10 -9.96 19.25
CA ALA A 109 -12.76 -8.87 18.55
C ALA A 109 -11.78 -7.77 18.05
N ALA A 110 -10.50 -7.88 18.34
CA ALA A 110 -9.51 -6.90 17.87
C ALA A 110 -9.36 -6.96 16.34
N HIS A 111 -9.34 -5.80 15.71
CA HIS A 111 -9.07 -5.70 14.27
C HIS A 111 -7.61 -6.07 13.99
N PRO A 112 -7.30 -6.88 12.95
CA PRO A 112 -5.93 -7.34 12.68
C PRO A 112 -4.98 -6.23 12.19
N MET A 113 -5.51 -5.06 11.85
CA MET A 113 -4.72 -3.88 11.49
C MET A 113 -4.89 -2.74 12.46
#